data_2c47e8997b71c803bc7b037406faae0e
#
_entry.id   2c47e8997b71c803bc7b037406faae0e
#
_cell.length_a   1.000
_cell.length_b   1.000
_cell.length_c   1.000
_cell.angle_alpha   90.00
_cell.angle_beta   90.00
_cell.angle_gamma   90.00
#
_symmetry.space_group_name_H-M   'P 1'
#
loop_
_entity.id
_entity.type
_entity.pdbx_description
1 polymer ?
#
loop_
_entity_poly.entity_id
_entity_poly.type
_entity_poly.pdbx_seq_one_letter_code
_entity_poly.pdbx_strand_id
1 'polypeptide(L)'
;MRKFKFTLIAFMAAMMALSFTACSDDDPEPNPNPDPEVNEDNYHFDLFVTVDKHGGMSSKNTTIVHSVNSLAAEQGVITVKREGSELGDYSMETISKGKYYYQIPATNDRFVKYQIKNNAVQVIAERTFKTNSYKVRAYTHAWIDDNTLIIMSTNGGKDQVIYTKLNAKDLTILDEGTLNIPDPTNWTKLTSSGILTYRKSDNRLYYFYYWKEKAGLTIASEQEPNFHTAIINPVTMEVEKDIKSPVEGEMAGSAYGELMQNCVMYDEADNLYLACFHEEASGIEKGMLLRIKVGATEFDTSYNGYQNADGKLMTVQYLGNNKALVYARNDKAPISDKAAAAGIKKPTAIDAFSHYYTVIDLATRTKTRLSYYGKEIGYSGGRFSQRSVIFNNKAYIGVNTEEDANAVIYIYDIKTGNVEKGAEVDGRFYFDMIRVIEND
;
A
#
# COMPACT_ATOMS: atom_id res chain seq x y z
N MET A 1 -17.11 -1.14 -72.86
CA MET A 1 -18.54 -1.57 -72.76
C MET A 1 -18.71 -2.32 -71.44
N ARG A 2 -19.64 -1.89 -70.70
CA ARG A 2 -20.42 -2.35 -69.55
C ARG A 2 -20.30 -1.39 -68.34
N LYS A 3 -21.37 -0.66 -68.20
CA LYS A 3 -21.71 0.25 -67.07
C LYS A 3 -22.13 -0.60 -65.87
N PHE A 4 -21.63 -0.25 -64.69
CA PHE A 4 -22.25 -0.69 -63.41
C PHE A 4 -22.87 0.49 -62.70
N LYS A 5 -24.16 0.35 -62.37
CA LYS A 5 -25.01 1.33 -61.73
C LYS A 5 -24.81 1.27 -60.21
N PHE A 6 -24.63 2.41 -59.58
CA PHE A 6 -24.77 2.59 -58.14
C PHE A 6 -26.26 2.70 -57.79
N THR A 7 -26.71 1.89 -56.86
CA THR A 7 -28.04 1.99 -56.26
C THR A 7 -27.90 2.54 -54.84
N LEU A 8 -28.39 3.74 -54.63
CA LEU A 8 -28.49 4.45 -53.35
C LEU A 8 -29.79 3.99 -52.67
N ILE A 9 -29.71 3.42 -51.47
CA ILE A 9 -30.88 3.14 -50.63
C ILE A 9 -30.85 4.11 -49.45
N ALA A 10 -31.80 5.07 -49.50
CA ALA A 10 -32.11 5.93 -48.37
C ALA A 10 -33.10 5.21 -47.47
N PHE A 11 -32.77 5.15 -46.17
CA PHE A 11 -33.74 4.77 -45.12
C PHE A 11 -34.23 6.00 -44.39
N MET A 12 -35.52 6.23 -44.50
CA MET A 12 -36.27 7.26 -43.78
C MET A 12 -36.38 6.93 -42.29
N ALA A 13 -36.09 7.91 -41.46
CA ALA A 13 -36.43 7.95 -40.07
C ALA A 13 -37.94 8.13 -39.87
N ALA A 14 -38.57 7.25 -39.12
CA ALA A 14 -39.94 7.46 -38.60
C ALA A 14 -39.81 7.80 -37.10
N MET A 15 -40.14 9.05 -36.75
CA MET A 15 -40.40 9.43 -35.36
C MET A 15 -41.72 8.85 -34.90
N MET A 16 -41.70 8.11 -33.82
CA MET A 16 -42.88 7.93 -32.97
C MET A 16 -42.52 8.39 -31.55
N ALA A 17 -43.10 9.51 -31.17
CA ALA A 17 -43.15 9.97 -29.80
C ALA A 17 -44.15 9.10 -29.03
N LEU A 18 -43.68 8.41 -28.03
CA LEU A 18 -44.53 7.81 -26.98
C LEU A 18 -44.00 8.34 -25.63
N SER A 19 -44.83 9.18 -25.05
CA SER A 19 -44.73 9.63 -23.67
C SER A 19 -44.95 8.45 -22.72
N PHE A 20 -43.94 8.12 -21.92
CA PHE A 20 -44.11 7.30 -20.72
C PHE A 20 -43.73 8.10 -19.48
N THR A 21 -44.66 8.08 -18.56
CA THR A 21 -44.61 8.62 -17.21
C THR A 21 -43.50 7.95 -16.37
N ALA A 22 -42.86 8.78 -15.56
CA ALA A 22 -41.82 8.43 -14.62
C ALA A 22 -42.28 7.34 -13.62
N CYS A 23 -41.47 6.30 -13.53
CA CYS A 23 -41.21 5.56 -12.30
C CYS A 23 -39.70 5.53 -12.14
N SER A 24 -39.22 6.13 -11.06
CA SER A 24 -37.83 6.11 -10.65
C SER A 24 -37.54 4.76 -10.03
N ASP A 25 -36.83 3.90 -10.77
CA ASP A 25 -36.04 2.82 -10.20
C ASP A 25 -34.61 3.12 -10.63
N ASP A 26 -33.85 3.69 -9.70
CA ASP A 26 -32.39 3.87 -9.82
C ASP A 26 -31.70 2.53 -9.63
N ASP A 27 -31.82 1.63 -10.60
CA ASP A 27 -30.86 0.56 -10.76
C ASP A 27 -29.62 1.12 -11.45
N PRO A 28 -28.42 0.96 -10.87
CA PRO A 28 -27.18 1.40 -11.53
C PRO A 28 -27.03 0.63 -12.85
N GLU A 29 -26.83 1.38 -13.96
CA GLU A 29 -26.57 0.76 -15.26
C GLU A 29 -25.37 -0.21 -15.13
N PRO A 30 -25.49 -1.44 -15.66
CA PRO A 30 -24.39 -2.40 -15.62
C PRO A 30 -23.18 -1.81 -16.35
N ASN A 31 -22.02 -1.83 -15.70
CA ASN A 31 -20.74 -1.44 -16.27
C ASN A 31 -20.56 -2.15 -17.63
N PRO A 32 -20.42 -1.44 -18.76
CA PRO A 32 -20.36 -2.04 -20.09
C PRO A 32 -19.09 -2.87 -20.35
N ASN A 33 -18.19 -2.96 -19.40
CA ASN A 33 -16.98 -3.78 -19.49
C ASN A 33 -16.65 -4.35 -18.10
N PRO A 34 -17.29 -5.46 -17.67
CA PRO A 34 -16.88 -6.12 -16.45
C PRO A 34 -15.41 -6.53 -16.59
N ASP A 35 -14.60 -6.22 -15.58
CA ASP A 35 -13.25 -6.75 -15.49
C ASP A 35 -13.33 -8.27 -15.72
N PRO A 36 -12.37 -8.85 -16.48
CA PRO A 36 -12.37 -10.29 -16.74
C PRO A 36 -12.43 -11.03 -15.41
N GLU A 37 -13.36 -11.95 -15.30
CA GLU A 37 -13.56 -12.74 -14.09
C GLU A 37 -12.26 -13.47 -13.76
N VAL A 38 -11.67 -13.13 -12.62
CA VAL A 38 -10.40 -13.72 -12.18
C VAL A 38 -10.70 -15.16 -11.73
N ASN A 39 -10.03 -16.14 -12.35
CA ASN A 39 -10.09 -17.51 -11.86
C ASN A 39 -9.29 -17.63 -10.56
N GLU A 40 -9.99 -17.71 -9.43
CA GLU A 40 -9.38 -17.77 -8.09
C GLU A 40 -8.46 -18.99 -7.92
N ASP A 41 -8.69 -20.10 -8.64
CA ASP A 41 -7.83 -21.29 -8.61
C ASP A 41 -6.40 -21.04 -9.11
N ASN A 42 -6.18 -19.94 -9.83
CA ASN A 42 -4.86 -19.55 -10.29
C ASN A 42 -4.06 -18.78 -9.24
N TYR A 43 -4.59 -18.61 -8.04
CA TYR A 43 -3.97 -17.81 -6.98
C TYR A 43 -4.02 -18.54 -5.64
N HIS A 44 -3.14 -18.15 -4.75
CA HIS A 44 -3.17 -18.51 -3.35
C HIS A 44 -2.82 -17.30 -2.48
N PHE A 45 -3.01 -17.45 -1.18
CA PHE A 45 -2.66 -16.44 -0.20
C PHE A 45 -1.42 -16.86 0.56
N ASP A 46 -0.42 -15.98 0.62
CA ASP A 46 0.71 -16.12 1.51
C ASP A 46 0.48 -15.28 2.77
N LEU A 47 0.49 -15.95 3.91
CA LEU A 47 0.38 -15.36 5.24
C LEU A 47 1.75 -15.25 5.87
N PHE A 48 2.15 -14.05 6.24
CA PHE A 48 3.40 -13.77 6.94
C PHE A 48 3.11 -13.61 8.42
N VAL A 49 3.81 -14.35 9.24
CA VAL A 49 3.72 -14.29 10.69
C VAL A 49 5.09 -14.19 11.32
N THR A 50 5.18 -13.47 12.41
CA THR A 50 6.39 -13.37 13.24
C THR A 50 6.27 -14.30 14.45
N VAL A 51 7.35 -15.00 14.76
CA VAL A 51 7.39 -15.95 15.91
C VAL A 51 7.34 -15.21 17.23
N ASP A 52 7.85 -13.99 17.32
CA ASP A 52 7.74 -13.14 18.49
C ASP A 52 6.42 -12.38 18.48
N LYS A 53 5.67 -12.46 19.57
CA LYS A 53 4.34 -11.88 19.75
C LYS A 53 4.27 -10.34 19.67
N HIS A 54 5.41 -9.67 19.79
CA HIS A 54 5.46 -8.21 19.78
C HIS A 54 5.58 -7.59 18.39
N GLY A 55 5.46 -8.39 17.39
CA GLY A 55 5.35 -8.04 15.97
C GLY A 55 6.18 -6.86 15.52
N GLY A 56 6.94 -7.00 14.53
CA GLY A 56 7.18 -5.84 13.88
C GLY A 56 8.60 -5.40 13.65
N MET A 57 9.21 -4.70 14.46
CA MET A 57 10.38 -3.88 14.08
C MET A 57 11.74 -4.53 14.29
N SER A 58 11.82 -5.65 14.95
CA SER A 58 13.10 -6.28 15.19
C SER A 58 13.59 -7.00 13.94
N SER A 59 14.73 -6.57 13.43
CA SER A 59 15.46 -7.26 12.35
C SER A 59 15.88 -8.70 12.69
N LYS A 60 15.65 -9.13 13.92
CA LYS A 60 16.00 -10.46 14.42
C LYS A 60 14.80 -11.37 14.59
N ASN A 61 13.60 -10.93 14.28
CA ASN A 61 12.41 -11.75 14.40
C ASN A 61 12.36 -12.76 13.25
N THR A 62 12.15 -14.02 13.60
CA THR A 62 11.90 -15.06 12.61
C THR A 62 10.53 -14.83 11.98
N THR A 63 10.50 -14.59 10.69
CA THR A 63 9.27 -14.52 9.89
C THR A 63 9.03 -15.87 9.25
N ILE A 64 7.81 -16.35 9.34
CA ILE A 64 7.36 -17.57 8.66
C ILE A 64 6.30 -17.17 7.65
N VAL A 65 6.39 -17.71 6.44
CA VAL A 65 5.33 -17.62 5.43
C VAL A 65 4.63 -18.96 5.29
N HIS A 66 3.31 -18.94 5.20
CA HIS A 66 2.48 -20.12 4.98
C HIS A 66 1.47 -19.84 3.87
N SER A 67 1.46 -20.69 2.84
CA SER A 67 0.61 -20.57 1.68
C SER A 67 -0.70 -21.33 1.90
N VAL A 68 -1.84 -20.70 1.65
CA VAL A 68 -3.18 -21.29 1.73
C VAL A 68 -4.01 -20.90 0.51
N ASN A 69 -4.85 -21.83 0.04
CA ASN A 69 -5.67 -21.58 -1.16
C ASN A 69 -6.91 -20.72 -0.86
N SER A 70 -7.31 -20.60 0.40
CA SER A 70 -8.51 -19.85 0.80
C SER A 70 -8.33 -19.23 2.18
N LEU A 71 -9.01 -18.11 2.40
CA LEU A 71 -9.12 -17.43 3.69
C LEU A 71 -10.57 -17.46 4.22
N ALA A 72 -11.42 -18.29 3.63
CA ALA A 72 -12.81 -18.45 4.07
C ALA A 72 -12.89 -19.17 5.43
N ALA A 73 -14.04 -19.05 6.09
CA ALA A 73 -14.25 -19.55 7.45
C ALA A 73 -14.04 -21.08 7.59
N GLU A 74 -14.23 -21.83 6.52
CA GLU A 74 -14.07 -23.29 6.46
C GLU A 74 -12.62 -23.73 6.73
N GLN A 75 -11.63 -22.84 6.57
CA GLN A 75 -10.24 -23.11 6.89
C GLN A 75 -10.01 -23.20 8.41
N GLY A 76 -10.93 -22.69 9.22
CA GLY A 76 -10.81 -22.67 10.67
C GLY A 76 -9.60 -21.87 11.14
N VAL A 77 -8.78 -22.45 12.03
CA VAL A 77 -7.56 -21.82 12.54
C VAL A 77 -6.37 -22.28 11.72
N ILE A 78 -5.79 -21.34 10.97
CA ILE A 78 -4.56 -21.57 10.19
C ILE A 78 -3.38 -21.52 11.15
N THR A 79 -2.58 -22.60 11.20
CA THR A 79 -1.35 -22.66 11.98
C THR A 79 -0.15 -22.77 11.06
N VAL A 80 0.90 -22.03 11.38
CA VAL A 80 2.17 -22.09 10.64
C VAL A 80 3.18 -23.04 11.30
N LYS A 81 2.80 -23.65 12.42
CA LYS A 81 3.69 -24.53 13.17
C LYS A 81 4.01 -25.79 12.37
N ARG A 82 5.25 -25.91 11.90
CA ARG A 82 5.79 -26.99 11.07
C ARG A 82 5.25 -27.04 9.63
N GLU A 83 4.53 -26.02 9.20
CA GLU A 83 3.88 -26.00 7.89
C GLU A 83 4.33 -24.82 7.01
N GLY A 84 5.00 -23.83 7.59
CA GLY A 84 5.48 -22.66 6.85
C GLY A 84 6.97 -22.72 6.51
N SER A 85 7.40 -21.79 5.66
CA SER A 85 8.81 -21.54 5.34
C SER A 85 9.35 -20.41 6.19
N GLU A 86 10.49 -20.62 6.83
CA GLU A 86 11.22 -19.55 7.49
C GLU A 86 11.87 -18.64 6.45
N LEU A 87 11.67 -17.36 6.62
CA LEU A 87 12.28 -16.31 5.79
C LEU A 87 13.37 -15.58 6.57
N GLY A 88 14.37 -15.10 5.85
CA GLY A 88 15.41 -14.25 6.42
C GLY A 88 14.89 -12.90 6.91
N ASP A 89 15.76 -12.15 7.55
CA ASP A 89 15.49 -10.80 8.03
C ASP A 89 14.95 -9.90 6.91
N TYR A 90 14.05 -8.97 7.28
CA TYR A 90 13.44 -7.97 6.38
C TYR A 90 12.54 -8.54 5.27
N SER A 91 11.94 -9.68 5.52
CA SER A 91 11.03 -10.31 4.56
C SER A 91 9.71 -9.53 4.37
N MET A 92 9.30 -8.71 5.34
CA MET A 92 8.11 -7.86 5.21
C MET A 92 8.29 -6.71 4.22
N GLU A 93 9.52 -6.29 3.95
CA GLU A 93 9.84 -5.28 2.93
C GLU A 93 9.95 -5.86 1.52
N THR A 94 9.70 -7.16 1.37
CA THR A 94 9.79 -7.85 0.09
C THR A 94 8.70 -7.39 -0.87
N ILE A 95 9.10 -7.07 -2.08
CA ILE A 95 8.21 -6.69 -3.19
C ILE A 95 7.62 -7.97 -3.78
N SER A 96 6.32 -8.01 -4.08
CA SER A 96 5.69 -9.13 -4.77
C SER A 96 5.11 -8.72 -6.11
N LYS A 97 5.22 -9.57 -7.13
CA LYS A 97 4.51 -9.45 -8.41
C LYS A 97 4.34 -10.81 -9.07
N GLY A 98 3.10 -11.14 -9.43
CA GLY A 98 2.76 -12.45 -9.96
C GLY A 98 3.08 -13.54 -8.94
N LYS A 99 3.88 -14.52 -9.32
CA LYS A 99 4.35 -15.60 -8.43
C LYS A 99 5.71 -15.35 -7.77
N TYR A 100 6.31 -14.18 -7.95
CA TYR A 100 7.66 -13.89 -7.50
C TYR A 100 7.73 -12.85 -6.42
N TYR A 101 8.77 -13.00 -5.62
CA TYR A 101 9.22 -12.04 -4.64
C TYR A 101 10.57 -11.44 -5.03
N TYR A 102 10.75 -10.16 -4.73
CA TYR A 102 11.98 -9.40 -4.98
C TYR A 102 12.42 -8.78 -3.67
N GLN A 103 13.62 -9.07 -3.24
CA GLN A 103 14.12 -8.68 -1.92
C GLN A 103 15.56 -8.16 -2.01
N ILE A 104 15.91 -7.29 -1.09
CA ILE A 104 17.28 -6.94 -0.74
C ILE A 104 17.55 -7.53 0.64
N PRO A 105 18.26 -8.67 0.74
CA PRO A 105 18.56 -9.30 2.02
C PRO A 105 19.41 -8.40 2.92
N ALA A 106 19.16 -8.42 4.22
CA ALA A 106 19.82 -7.56 5.19
C ALA A 106 21.36 -7.69 5.23
N THR A 107 21.85 -8.89 4.95
CA THR A 107 23.26 -9.24 5.10
C THR A 107 24.03 -9.32 3.78
N ASN A 108 23.35 -9.19 2.65
CA ASN A 108 23.93 -9.39 1.33
C ASN A 108 23.86 -8.12 0.48
N ASP A 109 24.92 -7.85 -0.30
CA ASP A 109 24.99 -6.73 -1.23
C ASP A 109 24.42 -7.12 -2.60
N ARG A 110 23.14 -7.55 -2.64
CA ARG A 110 22.50 -8.02 -3.87
C ARG A 110 21.00 -7.88 -3.88
N PHE A 111 20.43 -7.90 -5.09
CA PHE A 111 19.01 -8.11 -5.34
C PHE A 111 18.76 -9.61 -5.47
N VAL A 112 17.66 -10.10 -4.91
CA VAL A 112 17.25 -11.49 -4.99
C VAL A 112 15.83 -11.58 -5.52
N LYS A 113 15.61 -12.48 -6.49
CA LYS A 113 14.28 -12.89 -6.94
C LYS A 113 14.06 -14.33 -6.52
N TYR A 114 12.96 -14.61 -5.86
CA TYR A 114 12.60 -15.97 -5.43
C TYR A 114 11.09 -16.22 -5.57
N GLN A 115 10.69 -17.43 -5.45
CA GLN A 115 9.30 -17.86 -5.25
C GLN A 115 9.22 -18.74 -4.01
N ILE A 116 8.01 -18.86 -3.47
CA ILE A 116 7.71 -19.81 -2.39
C ILE A 116 6.88 -20.93 -3.03
N LYS A 117 7.41 -22.16 -2.97
CA LYS A 117 6.78 -23.32 -3.58
C LYS A 117 6.89 -24.50 -2.64
N ASN A 118 5.75 -25.16 -2.35
CA ASN A 118 5.70 -26.27 -1.41
C ASN A 118 6.31 -25.90 -0.04
N ASN A 119 5.98 -24.74 0.48
CA ASN A 119 6.53 -24.19 1.71
C ASN A 119 8.09 -24.13 1.72
N ALA A 120 8.71 -23.88 0.57
CA ALA A 120 10.15 -23.71 0.45
C ALA A 120 10.50 -22.49 -0.43
N VAL A 121 11.47 -21.71 0.03
CA VAL A 121 12.04 -20.61 -0.74
C VAL A 121 12.91 -21.16 -1.85
N GLN A 122 12.62 -20.79 -3.09
CA GLN A 122 13.39 -21.17 -4.27
C GLN A 122 13.95 -19.90 -4.93
N VAL A 123 15.24 -19.69 -4.82
CA VAL A 123 15.91 -18.57 -5.46
C VAL A 123 15.93 -18.80 -6.99
N ILE A 124 15.41 -17.80 -7.71
CA ILE A 124 15.31 -17.83 -9.18
C ILE A 124 16.47 -17.04 -9.82
N ALA A 125 16.81 -15.89 -9.24
CA ALA A 125 17.91 -15.05 -9.72
C ALA A 125 18.51 -14.24 -8.56
N GLU A 126 19.79 -13.94 -8.69
CA GLU A 126 20.51 -13.02 -7.82
C GLU A 126 21.36 -12.07 -8.66
N ARG A 127 21.45 -10.82 -8.22
CA ARG A 127 22.31 -9.81 -8.86
C ARG A 127 23.00 -8.98 -7.78
N THR A 128 24.33 -8.99 -7.76
CA THR A 128 25.11 -8.12 -6.88
C THR A 128 24.92 -6.66 -7.26
N PHE A 129 24.96 -5.78 -6.26
CA PHE A 129 25.00 -4.34 -6.50
C PHE A 129 26.19 -3.99 -7.41
N LYS A 130 26.04 -2.93 -8.17
CA LYS A 130 27.12 -2.43 -9.03
C LYS A 130 27.70 -1.15 -8.46
N THR A 131 26.98 -0.04 -8.57
CA THR A 131 27.38 1.27 -8.02
C THR A 131 26.58 1.62 -6.78
N ASN A 132 25.25 1.53 -6.87
CA ASN A 132 24.35 1.82 -5.79
C ASN A 132 24.19 0.64 -4.84
N SER A 133 24.17 0.90 -3.53
CA SER A 133 23.98 -0.11 -2.51
C SER A 133 22.79 0.23 -1.61
N TYR A 134 21.97 -0.76 -1.30
CA TYR A 134 20.72 -0.63 -0.56
C TYR A 134 20.78 -1.40 0.77
N LYS A 135 21.75 -1.05 1.61
CA LYS A 135 21.99 -1.75 2.89
C LYS A 135 21.00 -1.38 4.00
N VAL A 136 20.13 -0.41 3.73
CA VAL A 136 19.15 0.07 4.70
C VAL A 136 17.77 -0.42 4.25
N ARG A 137 16.95 -0.91 5.19
CA ARG A 137 15.57 -1.37 4.93
C ARG A 137 14.64 -0.37 4.24
N ALA A 138 15.08 0.86 4.12
CA ALA A 138 14.28 2.01 3.69
C ALA A 138 14.33 2.20 2.17
N TYR A 139 14.09 1.18 1.38
CA TYR A 139 13.90 1.33 -0.06
C TYR A 139 12.41 1.37 -0.41
N THR A 140 12.10 2.02 -1.50
CA THR A 140 10.78 2.11 -2.13
C THR A 140 10.88 1.64 -3.56
N HIS A 141 9.76 1.34 -4.20
CA HIS A 141 9.80 0.79 -5.55
C HIS A 141 8.63 1.25 -6.41
N ALA A 142 8.77 1.07 -7.71
CA ALA A 142 7.67 1.16 -8.67
C ALA A 142 7.89 0.21 -9.84
N TRP A 143 6.79 -0.35 -10.33
CA TRP A 143 6.73 -1.08 -11.58
C TRP A 143 6.29 -0.12 -12.68
N ILE A 144 7.12 0.10 -13.71
CA ILE A 144 6.75 0.94 -14.86
C ILE A 144 6.15 0.14 -16.00
N ASP A 145 6.42 -1.15 -16.02
CA ASP A 145 5.81 -2.17 -16.89
C ASP A 145 5.97 -3.56 -16.23
N ASP A 146 5.60 -4.63 -16.94
CA ASP A 146 5.64 -5.98 -16.39
C ASP A 146 7.06 -6.53 -16.17
N ASN A 147 8.05 -5.91 -16.78
CA ASN A 147 9.44 -6.39 -16.76
C ASN A 147 10.42 -5.42 -16.11
N THR A 148 9.99 -4.20 -15.80
CA THR A 148 10.89 -3.16 -15.31
C THR A 148 10.51 -2.73 -13.89
N LEU A 149 11.37 -3.07 -12.94
CA LEU A 149 11.29 -2.69 -11.53
C LEU A 149 12.29 -1.56 -11.26
N ILE A 150 11.81 -0.45 -10.69
CA ILE A 150 12.65 0.63 -10.20
C ILE A 150 12.70 0.55 -8.68
N ILE A 151 13.89 0.53 -8.11
CA ILE A 151 14.14 0.61 -6.67
C ILE A 151 14.81 1.94 -6.38
N MET A 152 14.34 2.65 -5.36
CA MET A 152 14.90 3.91 -4.90
C MET A 152 15.12 3.89 -3.38
N SER A 153 16.11 4.62 -2.94
CA SER A 153 16.42 4.84 -1.52
C SER A 153 17.28 6.09 -1.36
N THR A 154 17.53 6.50 -0.14
CA THR A 154 18.64 7.41 0.15
C THR A 154 19.95 6.64 0.21
N ASN A 155 21.05 7.28 -0.19
CA ASN A 155 22.39 6.74 -0.05
C ASN A 155 22.79 6.54 1.43
N GLY A 156 23.96 5.97 1.69
CA GLY A 156 24.47 5.76 3.05
C GLY A 156 24.67 7.06 3.85
N GLY A 157 24.99 8.17 3.18
CA GLY A 157 25.11 9.50 3.77
C GLY A 157 23.79 10.20 4.04
N LYS A 158 22.69 9.68 3.47
CA LYS A 158 21.34 10.26 3.51
C LYS A 158 21.27 11.71 3.00
N ASP A 159 22.06 12.02 2.00
CA ASP A 159 22.13 13.32 1.35
C ASP A 159 21.82 13.27 -0.14
N GLN A 160 21.65 12.06 -0.68
CA GLN A 160 21.29 11.82 -2.08
C GLN A 160 20.22 10.74 -2.18
N VAL A 161 19.35 10.85 -3.16
CA VAL A 161 18.42 9.79 -3.57
C VAL A 161 19.08 9.00 -4.70
N ILE A 162 19.19 7.69 -4.51
CA ILE A 162 19.75 6.76 -5.49
C ILE A 162 18.64 5.90 -6.10
N TYR A 163 18.82 5.48 -7.34
CA TYR A 163 17.90 4.58 -8.03
C TYR A 163 18.63 3.47 -8.78
N THR A 164 17.96 2.34 -8.94
CA THR A 164 18.37 1.23 -9.82
C THR A 164 17.16 0.70 -10.56
N LYS A 165 17.26 0.65 -11.89
CA LYS A 165 16.28 0.00 -12.78
C LYS A 165 16.72 -1.40 -13.05
N LEU A 166 15.84 -2.37 -12.79
CA LEU A 166 16.10 -3.79 -12.94
C LEU A 166 15.18 -4.40 -13.99
N ASN A 167 15.72 -5.30 -14.80
CA ASN A 167 14.91 -6.25 -15.53
C ASN A 167 14.40 -7.32 -14.53
N ALA A 168 13.10 -7.39 -14.34
CA ALA A 168 12.49 -8.27 -13.35
C ALA A 168 12.59 -9.78 -13.71
N LYS A 169 12.98 -10.14 -14.92
CA LYS A 169 13.17 -11.55 -15.30
C LYS A 169 14.42 -12.15 -14.68
N ASP A 170 15.54 -11.44 -14.78
CA ASP A 170 16.89 -11.94 -14.44
C ASP A 170 17.68 -10.99 -13.52
N LEU A 171 17.05 -9.90 -13.07
CA LEU A 171 17.64 -8.84 -12.23
C LEU A 171 18.82 -8.12 -12.90
N THR A 172 18.93 -8.15 -14.23
CA THR A 172 19.93 -7.33 -14.92
C THR A 172 19.70 -5.86 -14.63
N ILE A 173 20.76 -5.15 -14.23
CA ILE A 173 20.72 -3.71 -14.00
C ILE A 173 20.66 -3.03 -15.38
N LEU A 174 19.54 -2.38 -15.67
CA LEU A 174 19.30 -1.65 -16.91
C LEU A 174 19.87 -0.24 -16.83
N ASP A 175 19.75 0.39 -15.68
CA ASP A 175 20.22 1.74 -15.39
C ASP A 175 20.36 1.93 -13.89
N GLU A 176 21.28 2.77 -13.44
CA GLU A 176 21.43 3.19 -12.05
C GLU A 176 22.09 4.57 -11.96
N GLY A 177 21.71 5.32 -10.94
CA GLY A 177 22.26 6.65 -10.75
C GLY A 177 21.77 7.34 -9.47
N THR A 178 21.96 8.62 -9.46
CA THR A 178 21.50 9.54 -8.41
C THR A 178 20.46 10.46 -9.00
N LEU A 179 19.36 10.66 -8.28
CA LEU A 179 18.30 11.57 -8.68
C LEU A 179 18.76 13.02 -8.42
N ASN A 180 18.65 13.86 -9.44
CA ASN A 180 18.98 15.27 -9.32
C ASN A 180 17.79 16.06 -8.74
N ILE A 181 17.60 15.95 -7.42
CA ILE A 181 16.61 16.74 -6.67
C ILE A 181 17.21 18.09 -6.24
N PRO A 182 16.40 19.15 -6.05
CA PRO A 182 16.89 20.43 -5.59
C PRO A 182 17.59 20.34 -4.22
N ASP A 183 18.73 21.03 -4.10
CA ASP A 183 19.41 21.15 -2.83
C ASP A 183 18.59 22.00 -1.85
N PRO A 184 18.47 21.60 -0.60
CA PRO A 184 17.78 22.38 0.42
C PRO A 184 18.64 23.56 0.89
N THR A 185 17.99 24.64 1.32
CA THR A 185 18.72 25.82 1.81
C THR A 185 19.25 25.65 3.24
N ASN A 186 18.47 24.94 4.10
CA ASN A 186 18.74 24.87 5.55
C ASN A 186 18.84 23.45 6.10
N TRP A 187 18.67 22.45 5.27
CA TRP A 187 18.58 21.05 5.67
C TRP A 187 19.69 20.25 5.01
N THR A 188 20.19 19.21 5.63
CA THR A 188 21.36 18.48 5.13
C THR A 188 21.12 16.99 4.90
N LYS A 189 20.00 16.46 5.37
CA LYS A 189 19.67 15.03 5.29
C LYS A 189 18.29 14.81 4.75
N LEU A 190 18.12 13.69 4.07
CA LEU A 190 16.83 13.22 3.55
C LEU A 190 16.12 12.32 4.54
N THR A 191 14.81 12.21 4.43
CA THR A 191 14.04 11.17 5.10
C THR A 191 14.63 9.78 4.80
N SER A 192 14.52 8.87 5.75
CA SER A 192 15.08 7.53 5.58
C SER A 192 14.33 6.72 4.51
N SER A 193 13.05 7.00 4.32
CA SER A 193 12.20 6.29 3.39
C SER A 193 11.30 7.28 2.68
N GLY A 194 11.51 7.45 1.38
CA GLY A 194 10.56 8.12 0.50
C GLY A 194 9.50 7.15 0.00
N ILE A 195 8.52 7.65 -0.71
CA ILE A 195 7.48 6.85 -1.37
C ILE A 195 7.61 7.06 -2.86
N LEU A 196 7.88 5.98 -3.60
CA LEU A 196 7.89 5.99 -5.06
C LEU A 196 6.61 5.36 -5.60
N THR A 197 5.97 6.01 -6.55
CA THR A 197 4.83 5.43 -7.27
C THR A 197 4.87 5.82 -8.75
N TYR A 198 4.25 5.01 -9.60
CA TYR A 198 4.19 5.24 -11.04
C TYR A 198 2.74 5.43 -11.48
N ARG A 199 2.47 6.55 -12.17
CA ARG A 199 1.17 6.82 -12.79
C ARG A 199 1.24 6.50 -14.28
N LYS A 200 0.45 5.51 -14.69
CA LYS A 200 0.50 4.98 -16.05
C LYS A 200 -0.05 5.98 -17.09
N SER A 201 -1.11 6.70 -16.75
CA SER A 201 -1.83 7.59 -17.69
C SER A 201 -0.97 8.73 -18.26
N ASP A 202 0.01 9.22 -17.50
CA ASP A 202 0.92 10.28 -17.94
C ASP A 202 2.38 9.84 -18.00
N ASN A 203 2.65 8.55 -17.76
CA ASN A 203 3.98 7.96 -17.81
C ASN A 203 4.99 8.72 -16.92
N ARG A 204 4.65 8.92 -15.64
CA ARG A 204 5.48 9.62 -14.66
C ARG A 204 5.64 8.84 -13.39
N LEU A 205 6.83 8.98 -12.79
CA LEU A 205 7.08 8.58 -11.42
C LEU A 205 6.87 9.77 -10.50
N TYR A 206 6.37 9.51 -9.31
CA TYR A 206 6.22 10.47 -8.22
C TYR A 206 6.98 9.94 -7.02
N TYR A 207 7.96 10.73 -6.55
CA TYR A 207 8.77 10.37 -5.39
C TYR A 207 8.54 11.40 -4.29
N PHE A 208 7.89 10.99 -3.20
CA PHE A 208 7.61 11.83 -2.04
C PHE A 208 8.75 11.71 -1.04
N TYR A 209 9.27 12.83 -0.55
CA TYR A 209 10.39 12.90 0.37
C TYR A 209 10.36 14.20 1.17
N TYR A 210 11.15 14.28 2.25
CA TYR A 210 11.38 15.53 2.96
C TYR A 210 12.82 15.64 3.44
N TRP A 211 13.23 16.86 3.65
CA TRP A 211 14.53 17.20 4.19
C TRP A 211 14.48 17.35 5.70
N LYS A 212 15.63 17.13 6.37
CA LYS A 212 15.79 17.25 7.80
C LYS A 212 17.21 17.64 8.20
N GLU A 213 17.37 18.04 9.48
CA GLU A 213 18.63 18.52 10.01
C GLU A 213 19.69 17.41 10.11
N LYS A 214 19.27 16.21 10.57
CA LYS A 214 20.18 15.10 10.85
C LYS A 214 19.59 13.75 10.40
N ALA A 215 20.45 12.76 10.22
CA ALA A 215 20.05 11.40 9.99
C ALA A 215 19.37 10.80 11.24
N GLY A 216 18.46 9.85 11.03
CA GLY A 216 17.75 9.15 12.12
C GLY A 216 16.39 9.79 12.44
N LEU A 217 15.90 9.56 13.63
CA LEU A 217 14.63 10.13 14.08
C LEU A 217 14.82 11.63 14.37
N THR A 218 13.87 12.42 13.93
CA THR A 218 13.78 13.86 14.13
C THR A 218 12.42 14.22 14.70
N ILE A 219 12.33 15.37 15.35
CA ILE A 219 11.06 16.00 15.73
C ILE A 219 10.67 17.03 14.67
N ALA A 220 9.42 17.48 14.68
CA ALA A 220 8.89 18.39 13.66
C ALA A 220 9.75 19.65 13.43
N SER A 221 10.37 20.21 14.48
CA SER A 221 11.24 21.38 14.36
C SER A 221 12.64 21.10 13.74
N GLU A 222 13.02 19.83 13.60
CA GLU A 222 14.28 19.38 13.02
C GLU A 222 14.13 18.90 11.57
N GLN A 223 13.01 19.21 10.94
CA GLN A 223 12.70 18.82 9.56
C GLN A 223 11.95 19.93 8.83
N GLU A 224 11.99 19.87 7.50
CA GLU A 224 11.26 20.82 6.67
C GLU A 224 9.76 20.67 6.88
N PRO A 225 9.00 21.77 7.10
CA PRO A 225 7.59 21.72 7.41
C PRO A 225 6.72 21.09 6.31
N ASN A 226 7.11 21.30 5.05
CA ASN A 226 6.40 20.78 3.88
C ASN A 226 7.27 19.75 3.16
N PHE A 227 6.74 18.55 2.98
CA PHE A 227 7.43 17.53 2.19
C PHE A 227 7.41 17.86 0.70
N HIS A 228 8.31 17.28 -0.05
CA HIS A 228 8.47 17.44 -1.49
C HIS A 228 7.92 16.29 -2.29
N THR A 229 7.65 16.53 -3.56
CA THR A 229 7.35 15.50 -4.54
C THR A 229 8.17 15.78 -5.81
N ALA A 230 9.14 14.93 -6.07
CA ALA A 230 9.84 14.92 -7.35
C ALA A 230 9.00 14.18 -8.39
N ILE A 231 8.70 14.84 -9.50
CA ILE A 231 8.03 14.28 -10.68
C ILE A 231 9.12 13.92 -11.68
N ILE A 232 9.19 12.64 -12.06
CA ILE A 232 10.36 12.06 -12.70
C ILE A 232 9.92 11.39 -14.00
N ASN A 233 10.70 11.58 -15.05
CA ASN A 233 10.58 10.83 -16.29
C ASN A 233 11.10 9.38 -16.07
N PRO A 234 10.27 8.33 -16.26
CA PRO A 234 10.68 6.96 -15.97
C PRO A 234 11.71 6.40 -16.97
N VAL A 235 11.88 7.04 -18.13
CA VAL A 235 12.86 6.62 -19.14
C VAL A 235 14.24 7.16 -18.81
N THR A 236 14.36 8.49 -18.63
CA THR A 236 15.64 9.19 -18.42
C THR A 236 16.03 9.30 -16.95
N MET A 237 15.09 9.08 -16.02
CA MET A 237 15.24 9.34 -14.58
C MET A 237 15.55 10.81 -14.25
N GLU A 238 15.24 11.73 -15.16
CA GLU A 238 15.35 13.16 -14.91
C GLU A 238 14.16 13.67 -14.09
N VAL A 239 14.44 14.53 -13.12
CA VAL A 239 13.41 15.26 -12.38
C VAL A 239 12.86 16.37 -13.28
N GLU A 240 11.64 16.21 -13.77
CA GLU A 240 10.95 17.20 -14.59
C GLU A 240 10.47 18.38 -13.75
N LYS A 241 10.09 18.11 -12.50
CA LYS A 241 9.58 19.11 -11.57
C LYS A 241 9.74 18.64 -10.12
N ASP A 242 9.93 19.56 -9.22
CA ASP A 242 9.85 19.35 -7.77
C ASP A 242 8.79 20.29 -7.19
N ILE A 243 7.86 19.77 -6.43
CA ILE A 243 6.77 20.54 -5.81
C ILE A 243 6.71 20.29 -4.31
N LYS A 244 6.26 21.28 -3.57
CA LYS A 244 6.05 21.17 -2.13
C LYS A 244 4.60 20.82 -1.79
N SER A 245 4.42 20.08 -0.71
CA SER A 245 3.11 19.86 -0.12
C SER A 245 2.40 21.20 0.15
N PRO A 246 1.10 21.33 -0.16
CA PRO A 246 0.34 22.54 0.13
C PRO A 246 0.02 22.71 1.62
N VAL A 247 0.32 21.71 2.43
CA VAL A 247 0.11 21.71 3.89
C VAL A 247 1.38 21.30 4.60
N GLU A 248 1.59 21.83 5.79
CA GLU A 248 2.64 21.36 6.69
C GLU A 248 2.35 19.94 7.14
N GLY A 249 3.38 19.10 7.22
CA GLY A 249 3.26 17.72 7.67
C GLY A 249 4.22 16.76 7.00
N GLU A 250 3.99 15.49 7.22
CA GLU A 250 4.78 14.38 6.71
C GLU A 250 3.92 13.38 5.93
N MET A 251 4.57 12.59 5.05
CA MET A 251 3.92 11.43 4.46
C MET A 251 3.57 10.45 5.58
N ALA A 252 2.38 9.84 5.50
CA ALA A 252 1.92 8.86 6.49
C ALA A 252 2.65 7.51 6.36
N GLY A 253 2.37 6.61 7.27
CA GLY A 253 2.86 5.24 7.24
C GLY A 253 4.02 4.97 8.18
N SER A 254 4.80 3.96 7.82
CA SER A 254 5.97 3.49 8.54
C SER A 254 7.26 4.07 7.96
N ALA A 255 8.34 3.98 8.71
CA ALA A 255 9.67 4.34 8.23
C ALA A 255 10.27 3.30 7.25
N TYR A 256 9.55 2.24 6.89
CA TYR A 256 10.12 1.08 6.19
C TYR A 256 9.35 0.70 4.93
N GLY A 257 10.07 0.61 3.87
CA GLY A 257 9.88 0.08 2.55
C GLY A 257 8.44 -0.21 2.11
N GLU A 258 8.06 -1.46 2.09
CA GLU A 258 6.77 -1.92 1.53
C GLU A 258 5.53 -1.28 2.21
N LEU A 259 5.61 -0.97 3.49
CA LEU A 259 4.51 -0.32 4.20
C LEU A 259 4.32 1.14 3.77
N MET A 260 5.40 1.82 3.42
CA MET A 260 5.31 3.17 2.84
C MET A 260 4.62 3.16 1.48
N GLN A 261 4.78 2.08 0.71
CA GLN A 261 4.18 1.90 -0.59
C GLN A 261 2.64 1.97 -0.54
N ASN A 262 2.04 1.50 0.55
CA ASN A 262 0.59 1.51 0.76
C ASN A 262 0.05 2.85 1.33
N CYS A 263 0.85 3.90 1.35
CA CYS A 263 0.39 5.26 1.66
C CYS A 263 -0.13 6.00 0.43
N VAL A 264 -0.03 5.41 -0.75
CA VAL A 264 -0.54 5.96 -2.01
C VAL A 264 -1.56 5.02 -2.64
N MET A 265 -2.53 5.59 -3.34
CA MET A 265 -3.50 4.87 -4.15
C MET A 265 -3.92 5.69 -5.37
N TYR A 266 -4.51 5.04 -6.35
CA TYR A 266 -5.11 5.65 -7.54
C TYR A 266 -6.60 5.32 -7.59
N ASP A 267 -7.43 6.28 -8.03
CA ASP A 267 -8.84 6.02 -8.36
C ASP A 267 -9.00 5.56 -9.82
N GLU A 268 -10.22 5.29 -10.26
CA GLU A 268 -10.52 4.84 -11.64
C GLU A 268 -10.12 5.87 -12.70
N ALA A 269 -10.09 7.14 -12.35
CA ALA A 269 -9.64 8.22 -13.22
C ALA A 269 -8.13 8.44 -13.22
N ASP A 270 -7.38 7.59 -12.49
CA ASP A 270 -5.93 7.67 -12.28
C ASP A 270 -5.49 8.95 -11.54
N ASN A 271 -6.37 9.51 -10.70
CA ASN A 271 -5.95 10.53 -9.74
C ASN A 271 -5.12 9.86 -8.64
N LEU A 272 -3.98 10.46 -8.33
CA LEU A 272 -3.09 10.01 -7.26
C LEU A 272 -3.52 10.58 -5.90
N TYR A 273 -3.69 9.72 -4.92
CA TYR A 273 -3.94 10.10 -3.52
C TYR A 273 -2.77 9.70 -2.64
N LEU A 274 -2.38 10.59 -1.76
CA LEU A 274 -1.32 10.36 -0.77
C LEU A 274 -1.87 10.54 0.64
N ALA A 275 -1.65 9.55 1.51
CA ALA A 275 -1.87 9.70 2.94
C ALA A 275 -0.71 10.47 3.55
N CYS A 276 -1.04 11.49 4.32
CA CYS A 276 -0.09 12.30 5.08
C CYS A 276 -0.68 12.65 6.45
N PHE A 277 0.10 13.28 7.31
CA PHE A 277 -0.36 13.72 8.62
C PHE A 277 0.34 15.00 9.06
N HIS A 278 -0.32 15.71 9.95
CA HIS A 278 0.17 16.87 10.67
C HIS A 278 0.06 16.61 12.17
N GLU A 279 1.14 16.86 12.91
CA GLU A 279 1.10 16.75 14.37
C GLU A 279 0.55 18.02 14.99
N GLU A 280 -0.56 17.89 15.70
CA GLU A 280 -1.17 18.99 16.44
C GLU A 280 -0.40 19.25 17.76
N ALA A 281 -0.55 20.44 18.33
CA ALA A 281 0.03 20.78 19.63
C ALA A 281 -0.40 19.84 20.79
N SER A 282 -1.50 19.12 20.61
CA SER A 282 -1.98 18.06 21.51
C SER A 282 -1.16 16.77 21.43
N GLY A 283 -0.28 16.62 20.43
CA GLY A 283 0.46 15.40 20.11
C GLY A 283 -0.35 14.39 19.28
N ILE A 284 -1.53 14.77 18.78
CA ILE A 284 -2.32 13.95 17.86
C ILE A 284 -1.76 14.12 16.46
N GLU A 285 -1.41 13.01 15.82
CA GLU A 285 -0.98 12.99 14.41
C GLU A 285 -2.23 12.90 13.50
N LYS A 286 -2.82 14.05 13.21
CA LYS A 286 -4.04 14.15 12.39
C LYS A 286 -3.78 13.72 10.96
N GLY A 287 -4.37 12.59 10.56
CA GLY A 287 -4.23 12.04 9.21
C GLY A 287 -5.08 12.81 8.18
N MET A 288 -4.58 12.89 6.95
CA MET A 288 -5.30 13.50 5.82
C MET A 288 -4.91 12.85 4.49
N LEU A 289 -5.74 13.05 3.47
CA LEU A 289 -5.44 12.70 2.08
C LEU A 289 -5.19 13.95 1.26
N LEU A 290 -4.10 13.97 0.52
CA LEU A 290 -3.83 14.91 -0.56
C LEU A 290 -4.07 14.25 -1.91
N ARG A 291 -4.30 15.04 -2.96
CA ARG A 291 -4.55 14.55 -4.31
C ARG A 291 -3.71 15.29 -5.35
N ILE A 292 -3.22 14.55 -6.35
CA ILE A 292 -2.70 15.08 -7.61
C ILE A 292 -3.61 14.53 -8.72
N LYS A 293 -4.34 15.41 -9.40
CA LYS A 293 -5.24 15.01 -10.50
C LYS A 293 -4.47 14.37 -11.65
N VAL A 294 -5.14 13.49 -12.37
CA VAL A 294 -4.62 12.95 -13.63
C VAL A 294 -4.19 14.08 -14.56
N GLY A 295 -3.01 13.93 -15.18
CA GLY A 295 -2.43 14.95 -16.06
C GLY A 295 -1.87 16.19 -15.35
N ALA A 296 -2.11 16.37 -14.05
CA ALA A 296 -1.55 17.48 -13.29
C ALA A 296 -0.18 17.12 -12.69
N THR A 297 0.65 18.16 -12.54
CA THR A 297 1.97 18.12 -11.88
C THR A 297 2.01 19.02 -10.64
N GLU A 298 0.86 19.27 -10.03
CA GLU A 298 0.69 20.04 -8.80
C GLU A 298 -0.34 19.36 -7.91
N PHE A 299 -0.23 19.54 -6.60
CA PHE A 299 -1.30 19.16 -5.69
C PHE A 299 -2.57 19.94 -5.99
N ASP A 300 -3.69 19.24 -5.92
CA ASP A 300 -5.01 19.84 -6.09
C ASP A 300 -5.43 20.61 -4.83
N THR A 301 -5.14 21.89 -4.78
CA THR A 301 -5.48 22.74 -3.64
C THR A 301 -6.99 22.96 -3.47
N SER A 302 -7.80 22.62 -4.46
CA SER A 302 -9.26 22.63 -4.37
C SER A 302 -9.82 21.36 -3.69
N TYR A 303 -9.00 20.33 -3.56
CA TYR A 303 -9.38 19.07 -2.90
C TYR A 303 -9.34 19.22 -1.39
N ASN A 304 -10.51 19.36 -0.79
CA ASN A 304 -10.65 19.25 0.64
C ASN A 304 -10.87 17.78 1.01
N GLY A 305 -9.78 17.00 1.06
CA GLY A 305 -9.80 15.56 1.26
C GLY A 305 -10.26 15.11 2.64
N TYR A 306 -10.39 13.80 2.79
CA TYR A 306 -10.72 13.19 4.07
C TYR A 306 -9.64 13.53 5.13
N GLN A 307 -10.09 13.86 6.33
CA GLN A 307 -9.24 14.12 7.49
C GLN A 307 -9.65 13.21 8.65
N ASN A 308 -8.67 12.50 9.23
CA ASN A 308 -8.87 11.68 10.41
C ASN A 308 -8.40 12.42 11.67
N ALA A 309 -9.34 13.02 12.39
CA ALA A 309 -9.05 13.80 13.59
C ALA A 309 -8.55 12.98 14.80
N ASP A 310 -8.58 11.65 14.69
CA ASP A 310 -8.23 10.76 15.79
C ASP A 310 -6.79 10.24 15.70
N GLY A 311 -6.15 10.30 14.54
CA GLY A 311 -4.78 9.82 14.35
C GLY A 311 -4.42 9.67 12.87
N LYS A 312 -3.22 9.18 12.57
CA LYS A 312 -2.75 9.07 11.20
C LYS A 312 -3.42 7.92 10.42
N LEU A 313 -3.41 8.07 9.10
CA LEU A 313 -3.74 7.02 8.15
C LEU A 313 -2.47 6.21 7.90
N MET A 314 -2.49 4.92 8.20
CA MET A 314 -1.32 4.05 8.05
C MET A 314 -1.17 3.51 6.64
N THR A 315 -2.29 3.01 6.08
CA THR A 315 -2.37 2.53 4.70
C THR A 315 -3.69 2.92 4.08
N VAL A 316 -3.71 3.06 2.75
CA VAL A 316 -4.88 3.38 1.96
C VAL A 316 -4.92 2.48 0.73
N GLN A 317 -6.09 1.91 0.43
CA GLN A 317 -6.30 1.03 -0.72
C GLN A 317 -7.63 1.39 -1.39
N TYR A 318 -7.59 1.68 -2.68
CA TYR A 318 -8.79 2.02 -3.42
C TYR A 318 -9.71 0.81 -3.60
N LEU A 319 -10.99 0.96 -3.32
CA LEU A 319 -11.99 -0.10 -3.41
C LEU A 319 -12.89 0.00 -4.65
N GLY A 320 -12.78 1.09 -5.40
CA GLY A 320 -13.73 1.43 -6.44
C GLY A 320 -14.87 2.33 -5.94
N ASN A 321 -15.62 2.94 -6.88
CA ASN A 321 -16.79 3.76 -6.58
C ASN A 321 -16.53 4.86 -5.54
N ASN A 322 -15.43 5.59 -5.68
CA ASN A 322 -15.00 6.64 -4.74
C ASN A 322 -14.79 6.16 -3.28
N LYS A 323 -14.55 4.89 -3.06
CA LYS A 323 -14.31 4.34 -1.72
C LYS A 323 -12.87 3.88 -1.55
N ALA A 324 -12.36 3.99 -0.34
CA ALA A 324 -11.05 3.45 0.01
C ALA A 324 -11.10 2.73 1.36
N LEU A 325 -10.42 1.60 1.45
CA LEU A 325 -10.10 0.92 2.70
C LEU A 325 -8.91 1.62 3.33
N VAL A 326 -9.03 1.98 4.59
CA VAL A 326 -7.98 2.65 5.35
C VAL A 326 -7.69 1.89 6.63
N TYR A 327 -6.41 1.65 6.88
CA TYR A 327 -5.91 1.28 8.19
C TYR A 327 -5.47 2.56 8.90
N ALA A 328 -6.16 2.92 9.97
CA ALA A 328 -5.96 4.17 10.69
C ALA A 328 -5.63 3.91 12.16
N ARG A 329 -4.97 4.87 12.79
CA ARG A 329 -4.70 4.86 14.23
C ARG A 329 -5.67 5.77 14.97
N ASN A 330 -6.02 5.42 16.20
CA ASN A 330 -6.73 6.27 17.14
C ASN A 330 -5.80 6.66 18.28
N ASP A 331 -5.26 7.88 18.24
CA ASP A 331 -4.34 8.42 19.25
C ASP A 331 -5.05 8.75 20.59
N LYS A 332 -6.38 8.69 20.59
CA LYS A 332 -7.26 8.87 21.76
C LYS A 332 -7.77 7.55 22.33
N ALA A 333 -7.37 6.41 21.74
CA ALA A 333 -7.82 5.11 22.23
C ALA A 333 -7.36 4.89 23.68
N PRO A 334 -8.19 4.31 24.54
CA PRO A 334 -7.78 3.96 25.87
C PRO A 334 -6.71 2.87 25.83
N ILE A 335 -5.73 2.97 26.70
CA ILE A 335 -4.74 1.92 26.91
C ILE A 335 -5.38 0.89 27.84
N SER A 336 -5.43 -0.38 27.42
CA SER A 336 -5.98 -1.47 28.25
C SER A 336 -5.10 -1.69 29.49
N ASP A 337 -5.70 -2.21 30.57
CA ASP A 337 -4.97 -2.53 31.80
C ASP A 337 -3.81 -3.49 31.54
N LYS A 338 -3.99 -4.45 30.64
CA LYS A 338 -2.94 -5.41 30.22
C LYS A 338 -1.79 -4.69 29.53
N ALA A 339 -2.07 -3.80 28.58
CA ALA A 339 -1.07 -3.00 27.89
C ALA A 339 -0.34 -2.06 28.88
N ALA A 340 -1.07 -1.42 29.79
CA ALA A 340 -0.49 -0.59 30.84
C ALA A 340 0.45 -1.38 31.76
N ALA A 341 0.05 -2.58 32.14
CA ALA A 341 0.89 -3.51 32.93
C ALA A 341 2.17 -3.95 32.19
N ALA A 342 2.11 -4.03 30.85
CA ALA A 342 3.25 -4.27 29.98
C ALA A 342 4.13 -3.02 29.74
N GLY A 343 3.81 -1.89 30.37
CA GLY A 343 4.58 -0.64 30.26
C GLY A 343 4.19 0.27 29.10
N ILE A 344 3.14 -0.03 28.36
CA ILE A 344 2.60 0.84 27.29
C ILE A 344 1.92 2.04 27.94
N LYS A 345 2.37 3.26 27.60
CA LYS A 345 1.90 4.49 28.24
C LYS A 345 1.02 5.36 27.34
N LYS A 346 0.96 5.06 26.04
CA LYS A 346 0.19 5.85 25.07
C LYS A 346 -0.27 5.01 23.88
N PRO A 347 -1.41 5.35 23.25
CA PRO A 347 -1.96 4.61 22.10
C PRO A 347 -1.06 4.63 20.86
N THR A 348 -0.13 5.59 20.77
CA THR A 348 0.82 5.69 19.68
C THR A 348 1.98 4.70 19.77
N ALA A 349 2.08 3.95 20.88
CA ALA A 349 3.08 2.88 21.01
C ALA A 349 2.82 1.78 19.98
N ILE A 350 3.89 1.13 19.53
CA ILE A 350 3.85 0.11 18.49
C ILE A 350 2.99 -1.09 18.86
N ASP A 351 3.01 -1.46 20.13
CA ASP A 351 2.30 -2.63 20.67
C ASP A 351 0.90 -2.28 21.20
N ALA A 352 0.46 -1.02 21.02
CA ALA A 352 -0.87 -0.60 21.42
C ALA A 352 -1.94 -1.10 20.44
N PHE A 353 -3.01 -1.67 20.97
CA PHE A 353 -4.21 -2.03 20.20
C PHE A 353 -5.06 -0.77 19.98
N SER A 354 -4.62 0.07 19.07
CA SER A 354 -5.23 1.38 18.77
C SER A 354 -5.52 1.61 17.29
N HIS A 355 -5.16 0.66 16.44
CA HIS A 355 -5.38 0.76 15.00
C HIS A 355 -6.69 0.08 14.60
N TYR A 356 -7.30 0.56 13.52
CA TYR A 356 -8.58 0.03 13.04
C TYR A 356 -8.72 0.17 11.54
N TYR A 357 -9.53 -0.69 10.96
CA TYR A 357 -9.91 -0.60 9.55
C TYR A 357 -11.24 0.13 9.40
N THR A 358 -11.32 0.95 8.36
CA THR A 358 -12.50 1.73 8.03
C THR A 358 -12.58 1.94 6.52
N VAL A 359 -13.79 2.05 6.00
CA VAL A 359 -14.03 2.52 4.64
C VAL A 359 -14.29 4.02 4.68
N ILE A 360 -13.61 4.76 3.83
CA ILE A 360 -13.87 6.18 3.62
C ILE A 360 -14.49 6.39 2.24
N ASP A 361 -15.43 7.30 2.17
CA ASP A 361 -15.97 7.82 0.92
C ASP A 361 -15.21 9.08 0.55
N LEU A 362 -14.54 9.06 -0.61
CA LEU A 362 -13.66 10.14 -1.07
C LEU A 362 -14.44 11.38 -1.52
N ALA A 363 -15.69 11.21 -1.95
CA ALA A 363 -16.54 12.31 -2.39
C ALA A 363 -17.21 13.03 -1.22
N THR A 364 -17.83 12.27 -0.30
CA THR A 364 -18.53 12.82 0.86
C THR A 364 -17.61 13.04 2.06
N ARG A 365 -16.41 12.44 2.07
CA ARG A 365 -15.42 12.51 3.15
C ARG A 365 -15.93 11.89 4.46
N THR A 366 -16.82 10.94 4.35
CA THR A 366 -17.36 10.21 5.49
C THR A 366 -16.57 8.96 5.77
N LYS A 367 -16.53 8.57 7.03
CA LYS A 367 -15.86 7.38 7.55
C LYS A 367 -16.90 6.40 8.07
N THR A 368 -16.78 5.13 7.63
CA THR A 368 -17.61 4.03 8.13
C THR A 368 -16.71 2.95 8.70
N ARG A 369 -16.76 2.73 10.01
CA ARG A 369 -16.04 1.64 10.67
C ARG A 369 -16.56 0.30 10.16
N LEU A 370 -15.63 -0.63 9.89
CA LEU A 370 -16.04 -1.98 9.54
C LEU A 370 -16.76 -2.63 10.72
N SER A 371 -17.86 -3.29 10.44
CA SER A 371 -18.68 -3.96 11.45
C SER A 371 -19.06 -5.38 11.00
N TYR A 372 -19.18 -6.28 11.98
CA TYR A 372 -19.61 -7.64 11.79
C TYR A 372 -20.79 -7.91 12.74
N TYR A 373 -21.93 -8.34 12.21
CA TYR A 373 -23.21 -8.45 12.95
C TYR A 373 -23.57 -7.20 13.76
N GLY A 374 -23.39 -6.01 13.15
CA GLY A 374 -23.75 -4.75 13.78
C GLY A 374 -22.83 -4.26 14.90
N LYS A 375 -21.74 -4.96 15.16
CA LYS A 375 -20.67 -4.52 16.08
C LYS A 375 -19.45 -4.10 15.30
N GLU A 376 -18.88 -2.94 15.65
CA GLU A 376 -17.60 -2.51 15.09
C GLU A 376 -16.52 -3.56 15.37
N ILE A 377 -15.70 -3.85 14.35
CA ILE A 377 -14.51 -4.66 14.51
C ILE A 377 -13.56 -3.95 15.46
N GLY A 378 -13.03 -4.69 16.43
CA GLY A 378 -12.15 -4.18 17.47
C GLY A 378 -10.85 -3.54 16.92
N TYR A 379 -10.15 -2.86 17.80
CA TYR A 379 -8.83 -2.33 17.46
C TYR A 379 -7.84 -3.44 17.23
N SER A 380 -6.91 -3.21 16.31
CA SER A 380 -5.80 -4.10 15.99
C SER A 380 -4.49 -3.56 16.55
N GLY A 381 -3.60 -4.45 16.94
CA GLY A 381 -2.21 -4.12 17.22
C GLY A 381 -1.38 -4.03 15.93
N GLY A 382 -0.20 -3.43 16.05
CA GLY A 382 0.83 -3.43 15.00
C GLY A 382 0.66 -2.36 13.92
N ARG A 383 1.55 -1.40 13.90
CA ARG A 383 1.61 -0.32 12.91
C ARG A 383 2.48 -0.64 11.71
N PHE A 384 3.25 -1.72 11.73
CA PHE A 384 4.22 -2.06 10.70
C PHE A 384 3.79 -3.25 9.84
N SER A 385 2.51 -3.50 9.78
CA SER A 385 1.97 -4.68 9.11
C SER A 385 0.97 -4.30 8.05
N GLN A 386 1.03 -4.97 6.90
CA GLN A 386 0.05 -4.86 5.83
C GLN A 386 -0.84 -6.10 5.84
N ARG A 387 -1.89 -6.06 6.63
CA ARG A 387 -2.83 -7.17 6.81
C ARG A 387 -4.09 -7.05 5.99
N SER A 388 -4.07 -6.24 4.95
CA SER A 388 -5.18 -6.17 4.00
C SER A 388 -4.69 -6.29 2.57
N VAL A 389 -5.46 -7.00 1.77
CA VAL A 389 -5.24 -7.13 0.32
C VAL A 389 -6.58 -7.14 -0.38
N ILE A 390 -6.64 -6.47 -1.54
CA ILE A 390 -7.83 -6.48 -2.39
C ILE A 390 -7.60 -7.50 -3.49
N PHE A 391 -8.56 -8.42 -3.63
CA PHE A 391 -8.53 -9.45 -4.65
C PHE A 391 -9.95 -9.86 -5.02
N ASN A 392 -10.25 -9.92 -6.30
CA ASN A 392 -11.52 -10.36 -6.88
C ASN A 392 -12.76 -9.75 -6.20
N ASN A 393 -12.85 -8.42 -6.18
CA ASN A 393 -13.95 -7.64 -5.57
C ASN A 393 -14.14 -7.86 -4.06
N LYS A 394 -13.13 -8.39 -3.38
CA LYS A 394 -13.11 -8.57 -1.93
C LYS A 394 -11.87 -7.91 -1.33
N ALA A 395 -12.00 -7.37 -0.12
CA ALA A 395 -10.87 -7.00 0.69
C ALA A 395 -10.74 -8.01 1.85
N TYR A 396 -9.62 -8.70 1.90
CA TYR A 396 -9.25 -9.62 2.99
C TYR A 396 -8.46 -8.84 4.03
N ILE A 397 -8.91 -8.85 5.28
CA ILE A 397 -8.46 -7.91 6.31
C ILE A 397 -8.14 -8.68 7.58
N GLY A 398 -6.87 -8.74 7.95
CA GLY A 398 -6.40 -9.38 9.17
C GLY A 398 -6.40 -8.43 10.36
N VAL A 399 -6.92 -8.87 11.48
CA VAL A 399 -7.03 -8.07 12.71
C VAL A 399 -6.44 -8.84 13.89
N ASN A 400 -5.39 -8.30 14.49
CA ASN A 400 -4.83 -8.77 15.77
C ASN A 400 -5.55 -8.04 16.90
N THR A 401 -6.54 -8.68 17.53
CA THR A 401 -7.40 -8.00 18.52
C THR A 401 -6.83 -7.97 19.93
N GLU A 402 -6.07 -9.01 20.31
CA GLU A 402 -5.49 -9.13 21.63
C GLU A 402 -4.20 -9.97 21.56
N GLU A 403 -3.35 -9.79 22.56
CA GLU A 403 -2.21 -10.67 22.77
C GLU A 403 -2.70 -12.08 23.14
N ASP A 404 -2.11 -13.12 22.56
CA ASP A 404 -2.47 -14.53 22.73
C ASP A 404 -3.83 -14.97 22.13
N ALA A 405 -4.62 -14.06 21.58
CA ALA A 405 -5.80 -14.41 20.81
C ALA A 405 -5.45 -14.70 19.36
N ASN A 406 -6.24 -15.56 18.71
CA ASN A 406 -6.13 -15.74 17.26
C ASN A 406 -6.40 -14.41 16.55
N ALA A 407 -5.58 -14.09 15.56
CA ALA A 407 -5.94 -13.02 14.64
C ALA A 407 -7.13 -13.48 13.78
N VAL A 408 -8.02 -12.56 13.47
CA VAL A 408 -9.22 -12.85 12.67
C VAL A 408 -9.07 -12.21 11.30
N ILE A 409 -9.35 -12.97 10.24
CA ILE A 409 -9.46 -12.44 8.89
C ILE A 409 -10.93 -12.11 8.66
N TYR A 410 -11.22 -10.86 8.30
CA TYR A 410 -12.53 -10.42 7.82
C TYR A 410 -12.48 -10.26 6.32
N ILE A 411 -13.58 -10.60 5.65
CA ILE A 411 -13.74 -10.50 4.20
C ILE A 411 -14.81 -9.45 3.94
N TYR A 412 -14.40 -8.33 3.37
CA TYR A 412 -15.29 -7.24 2.98
C TYR A 412 -15.63 -7.38 1.50
N ASP A 413 -16.89 -7.56 1.18
CA ASP A 413 -17.39 -7.56 -0.19
C ASP A 413 -17.53 -6.11 -0.68
N ILE A 414 -16.78 -5.77 -1.72
CA ILE A 414 -16.67 -4.38 -2.21
C ILE A 414 -17.98 -3.92 -2.86
N LYS A 415 -18.72 -4.83 -3.49
CA LYS A 415 -19.97 -4.51 -4.19
C LYS A 415 -21.12 -4.26 -3.22
N THR A 416 -21.26 -5.12 -2.22
CA THR A 416 -22.37 -5.06 -1.27
C THR A 416 -22.07 -4.30 0.01
N GLY A 417 -20.80 -4.15 0.38
CA GLY A 417 -20.35 -3.58 1.65
C GLY A 417 -20.51 -4.53 2.85
N ASN A 418 -20.88 -5.78 2.61
CA ASN A 418 -21.02 -6.77 3.66
C ASN A 418 -19.66 -7.24 4.18
N VAL A 419 -19.61 -7.57 5.46
CA VAL A 419 -18.44 -8.15 6.12
C VAL A 419 -18.77 -9.55 6.59
N GLU A 420 -17.93 -10.51 6.22
CA GLU A 420 -17.95 -11.89 6.70
C GLU A 420 -16.72 -12.17 7.55
N LYS A 421 -16.86 -13.10 8.50
CA LYS A 421 -15.71 -13.63 9.23
C LYS A 421 -15.13 -14.77 8.41
N GLY A 422 -13.88 -14.65 8.03
CA GLY A 422 -13.10 -15.70 7.38
C GLY A 422 -12.33 -16.58 8.39
N ALA A 423 -11.19 -17.09 7.95
CA ALA A 423 -10.29 -17.90 8.76
C ALA A 423 -9.68 -17.11 9.93
N GLU A 424 -9.17 -17.83 10.90
CA GLU A 424 -8.35 -17.28 11.98
C GLU A 424 -6.88 -17.69 11.79
N VAL A 425 -5.96 -16.89 12.31
CA VAL A 425 -4.54 -17.20 12.34
C VAL A 425 -4.12 -17.45 13.79
N ASP A 426 -3.41 -18.54 14.03
CA ASP A 426 -3.00 -19.00 15.35
C ASP A 426 -2.30 -17.90 16.17
N GLY A 427 -2.88 -17.53 17.30
CA GLY A 427 -2.45 -16.45 18.19
C GLY A 427 -1.10 -16.68 18.90
N ARG A 428 -0.46 -17.84 18.69
CA ARG A 428 0.93 -18.07 19.14
C ARG A 428 1.94 -17.31 18.30
N PHE A 429 1.52 -16.78 17.15
CA PHE A 429 2.32 -16.02 16.21
C PHE A 429 1.69 -14.64 16.03
N TYR A 430 2.52 -13.66 15.72
CA TYR A 430 2.01 -12.35 15.34
C TYR A 430 1.73 -12.30 13.86
N PHE A 431 0.50 -12.00 13.48
CA PHE A 431 0.08 -11.94 12.07
C PHE A 431 0.43 -10.58 11.47
N ASP A 432 1.29 -10.57 10.46
CA ASP A 432 1.86 -9.35 9.91
C ASP A 432 1.31 -8.96 8.53
N MET A 433 1.13 -9.93 7.61
CA MET A 433 0.86 -9.58 6.22
C MET A 433 0.06 -10.66 5.49
N ILE A 434 -0.76 -10.21 4.54
CA ILE A 434 -1.42 -11.05 3.53
C ILE A 434 -0.91 -10.63 2.15
N ARG A 435 -0.57 -11.59 1.31
CA ARG A 435 -0.29 -11.37 -0.11
C ARG A 435 -1.09 -12.35 -0.96
N VAL A 436 -1.46 -11.92 -2.17
CA VAL A 436 -2.04 -12.77 -3.21
C VAL A 436 -0.95 -13.08 -4.21
N ILE A 437 -0.74 -14.35 -4.48
CA ILE A 437 0.36 -14.87 -5.30
C ILE A 437 -0.23 -15.76 -6.39
N GLU A 438 0.26 -15.61 -7.61
CA GLU A 438 -0.13 -16.46 -8.74
C GLU A 438 0.44 -17.87 -8.56
N ASN A 439 -0.37 -18.88 -8.91
CA ASN A 439 0.07 -20.27 -9.01
C ASN A 439 0.97 -20.48 -10.25
N ASP A 440 1.71 -21.61 -10.28
CA ASP A 440 2.53 -21.99 -11.43
C ASP A 440 1.70 -22.39 -12.66
#